data_2a6dbd6c71485098cc6e936026a006e5
#
_entry.id   2a6dbd6c71485098cc6e936026a006e5
#
_cell.length_a   1.000
_cell.length_b   1.000
_cell.length_c   1.000
_cell.angle_alpha   90.00
_cell.angle_beta   90.00
_cell.angle_gamma   90.00
#
_symmetry.space_group_name_H-M   'P 1'
#
loop_
_entity.id
_entity.type
_entity.pdbx_description
1 polymer ?
#
loop_
_entity_poly.entity_id
_entity_poly.type
_entity_poly.pdbx_seq_one_letter_code
_entity_poly.pdbx_strand_id
1 'polypeptide(L)'
;SLAPEANGEDLGGGLASMASSFGINIGGNGSDAIYPLLYPDLLGSNKFIVSLFDIKVKTDDGTVNTDYYTYLTKHQKKNWLTQPFKKAKNAIAKLFKSEENTARGNGKKIDAFRLSERDYKLVEMVKTNITCDVDKKTDVVTITVQDQDRLVSAILADSVKQRLQDFIIE
;
A
#
# COMPACT_ATOMS: atom_id res chain seq x y z
N SER A 1 39.77 48.10 2.26
CA SER A 1 39.34 46.91 2.96
C SER A 1 38.29 46.19 2.12
N LEU A 2 38.69 45.20 1.41
CA LEU A 2 37.84 44.34 0.57
C LEU A 2 37.35 43.17 1.42
N ALA A 3 36.03 43.02 1.51
CA ALA A 3 35.39 41.87 2.11
C ALA A 3 35.45 40.67 1.13
N PRO A 4 35.72 39.44 1.57
CA PRO A 4 35.67 38.29 0.71
C PRO A 4 34.23 37.90 0.40
N GLU A 5 33.92 37.77 -0.90
CA GLU A 5 32.68 37.19 -1.35
C GLU A 5 32.64 35.70 -0.97
N ALA A 6 31.63 35.31 -0.21
CA ALA A 6 31.34 33.89 0.09
C ALA A 6 30.73 33.27 -1.17
N ASN A 7 31.53 32.46 -1.87
CA ASN A 7 31.06 31.60 -2.96
C ASN A 7 30.02 30.60 -2.44
N GLY A 8 28.79 30.75 -2.94
CA GLY A 8 27.66 29.86 -2.60
C GLY A 8 27.67 28.52 -3.31
N GLU A 9 28.84 27.95 -3.65
CA GLU A 9 28.94 26.73 -4.44
C GLU A 9 29.18 25.45 -3.62
N ASP A 10 29.38 25.54 -2.30
CA ASP A 10 29.81 24.38 -1.50
C ASP A 10 28.69 23.67 -0.72
N LEU A 11 27.46 24.14 -0.78
CA LEU A 11 26.32 23.49 -0.12
C LEU A 11 25.77 22.28 -0.92
N GLY A 12 25.96 22.26 -2.24
CA GLY A 12 25.52 21.15 -3.10
C GLY A 12 26.37 19.89 -2.96
N GLY A 13 27.68 20.03 -2.75
CA GLY A 13 28.61 18.91 -2.64
C GLY A 13 28.42 18.10 -1.35
N GLY A 14 28.12 18.78 -0.24
CA GLY A 14 27.92 18.13 1.06
C GLY A 14 26.64 17.29 1.12
N LEU A 15 25.55 17.77 0.54
CA LEU A 15 24.30 17.01 0.48
C LEU A 15 24.38 15.84 -0.50
N ALA A 16 25.04 16.01 -1.63
CA ALA A 16 25.24 14.94 -2.60
C ALA A 16 26.14 13.81 -2.04
N SER A 17 27.20 14.15 -1.27
CA SER A 17 28.04 13.15 -0.62
C SER A 17 27.35 12.44 0.53
N MET A 18 26.49 13.11 1.29
CA MET A 18 25.66 12.46 2.29
C MET A 18 24.60 11.55 1.65
N ALA A 19 23.94 11.99 0.59
CA ALA A 19 22.98 11.18 -0.14
C ALA A 19 23.61 9.91 -0.74
N SER A 20 24.83 10.00 -1.28
CA SER A 20 25.53 8.82 -1.79
C SER A 20 25.96 7.84 -0.70
N SER A 21 26.24 8.31 0.52
CA SER A 21 26.52 7.43 1.67
C SER A 21 25.31 6.65 2.15
N PHE A 22 24.09 7.15 1.86
CA PHE A 22 22.83 6.43 2.05
C PHE A 22 22.39 5.61 0.83
N GLY A 23 23.26 5.48 -0.20
CA GLY A 23 22.97 4.75 -1.42
C GLY A 23 22.01 5.47 -2.38
N ILE A 24 21.72 6.74 -2.14
CA ILE A 24 20.87 7.57 -3.02
C ILE A 24 21.79 8.28 -4.01
N ASN A 25 21.85 7.79 -5.24
CA ASN A 25 22.63 8.40 -6.31
C ASN A 25 21.80 9.54 -6.96
N ILE A 26 21.97 10.76 -6.47
CA ILE A 26 21.28 11.97 -6.98
C ILE A 26 21.96 12.53 -8.27
N GLY A 27 22.92 11.83 -8.83
CA GLY A 27 23.77 12.37 -9.90
C GLY A 27 23.77 11.60 -11.23
N GLY A 28 22.79 10.78 -11.55
CA GLY A 28 22.75 9.98 -12.79
C GLY A 28 21.50 10.22 -13.63
N ASN A 29 21.68 11.02 -14.63
CA ASN A 29 20.93 11.09 -15.91
C ASN A 29 19.69 10.17 -16.01
N GLY A 30 18.48 10.73 -15.75
CA GLY A 30 17.25 10.28 -16.40
C GLY A 30 16.73 8.90 -16.08
N SER A 31 16.19 8.70 -14.91
CA SER A 31 14.90 8.04 -14.72
C SER A 31 14.44 8.28 -13.28
N ASP A 32 13.30 8.92 -13.13
CA ASP A 32 12.58 9.09 -11.85
C ASP A 32 12.04 7.75 -11.30
N ALA A 33 12.75 6.65 -11.56
CA ALA A 33 12.40 5.34 -11.05
C ALA A 33 12.69 5.29 -9.55
N ILE A 34 11.65 5.20 -8.75
CA ILE A 34 11.73 4.97 -7.31
C ILE A 34 12.59 3.73 -7.08
N TYR A 35 13.64 3.87 -6.25
CA TYR A 35 14.56 2.78 -5.97
C TYR A 35 13.83 1.57 -5.40
N PRO A 36 14.06 0.33 -5.89
CA PRO A 36 13.27 -0.84 -5.50
C PRO A 36 13.20 -1.11 -4.00
N LEU A 37 14.21 -0.71 -3.24
CA LEU A 37 14.20 -0.86 -1.76
C LEU A 37 13.12 -0.02 -1.07
N LEU A 38 12.52 0.96 -1.74
CA LEU A 38 11.42 1.77 -1.20
C LEU A 38 10.04 1.15 -1.48
N TYR A 39 9.96 0.10 -2.30
CA TYR A 39 8.69 -0.53 -2.65
C TYR A 39 7.94 -1.11 -1.45
N PRO A 40 8.58 -1.76 -0.45
CA PRO A 40 7.87 -2.19 0.74
C PRO A 40 7.21 -1.04 1.51
N ASP A 41 7.89 0.11 1.64
CA ASP A 41 7.34 1.29 2.31
C ASP A 41 6.19 1.91 1.52
N LEU A 42 6.32 1.98 0.20
CA LEU A 42 5.27 2.47 -0.69
C LEU A 42 4.01 1.61 -0.59
N LEU A 43 4.16 0.28 -0.68
CA LEU A 43 3.07 -0.69 -0.52
C LEU A 43 2.43 -0.62 0.87
N GLY A 44 3.22 -0.32 1.92
CA GLY A 44 2.73 -0.11 3.29
C GLY A 44 2.02 1.22 3.51
N SER A 45 2.02 2.15 2.54
CA SER A 45 1.37 3.45 2.70
C SER A 45 -0.16 3.35 2.64
N ASN A 46 -0.84 4.19 3.45
CA ASN A 46 -2.32 4.24 3.42
C ASN A 46 -2.85 4.64 2.04
N LYS A 47 -2.16 5.55 1.34
CA LYS A 47 -2.54 6.02 0.01
C LYS A 47 -2.56 4.84 -0.97
N PHE A 48 -1.53 4.02 -0.95
CA PHE A 48 -1.45 2.83 -1.81
C PHE A 48 -2.56 1.82 -1.48
N ILE A 49 -2.72 1.43 -0.23
CA ILE A 49 -3.75 0.46 0.18
C ILE A 49 -5.15 0.94 -0.15
N VAL A 50 -5.48 2.21 0.09
CA VAL A 50 -6.79 2.78 -0.27
C VAL A 50 -7.02 2.74 -1.78
N SER A 51 -5.98 2.91 -2.59
CA SER A 51 -6.11 2.80 -4.05
C SER A 51 -6.53 1.39 -4.52
N LEU A 52 -6.26 0.36 -3.73
CA LEU A 52 -6.67 -1.02 -4.06
C LEU A 52 -8.17 -1.25 -3.83
N PHE A 53 -8.85 -0.43 -3.03
CA PHE A 53 -10.26 -0.65 -2.66
C PHE A 53 -11.23 -0.55 -3.82
N ASP A 54 -10.86 0.16 -4.89
CA ASP A 54 -11.69 0.32 -6.10
C ASP A 54 -11.48 -0.81 -7.13
N ILE A 55 -10.53 -1.71 -6.90
CA ILE A 55 -10.25 -2.83 -7.79
C ILE A 55 -11.46 -3.76 -7.85
N LYS A 56 -11.85 -4.15 -9.05
CA LYS A 56 -12.91 -5.15 -9.26
C LYS A 56 -12.36 -6.55 -8.99
N VAL A 57 -13.00 -7.25 -8.07
CA VAL A 57 -12.65 -8.62 -7.70
C VAL A 57 -13.83 -9.55 -7.96
N LYS A 58 -13.48 -10.79 -8.30
CA LYS A 58 -14.45 -11.85 -8.54
C LYS A 58 -13.99 -13.10 -7.79
N THR A 59 -14.92 -13.77 -7.10
CA THR A 59 -14.62 -15.06 -6.45
C THR A 59 -14.54 -16.20 -7.47
N ASP A 60 -13.77 -17.23 -7.13
CA ASP A 60 -13.57 -18.40 -7.98
C ASP A 60 -14.87 -19.14 -8.32
N ASP A 61 -15.81 -19.18 -7.38
CA ASP A 61 -17.16 -19.74 -7.58
C ASP A 61 -18.09 -18.82 -8.41
N GLY A 62 -17.65 -17.62 -8.74
CA GLY A 62 -18.41 -16.64 -9.51
C GLY A 62 -19.59 -16.00 -8.78
N THR A 63 -19.79 -16.28 -7.49
CA THR A 63 -20.93 -15.77 -6.72
C THR A 63 -20.79 -14.30 -6.36
N VAL A 64 -19.55 -13.79 -6.27
CA VAL A 64 -19.27 -12.40 -5.93
C VAL A 64 -18.49 -11.74 -7.07
N ASN A 65 -18.97 -10.58 -7.52
CA ASN A 65 -18.27 -9.70 -8.46
C ASN A 65 -18.53 -8.26 -8.03
N THR A 66 -17.55 -7.66 -7.36
CA THR A 66 -17.71 -6.34 -6.73
C THR A 66 -16.36 -5.64 -6.59
N ASP A 67 -16.35 -4.42 -6.05
CA ASP A 67 -15.11 -3.76 -5.63
C ASP A 67 -14.51 -4.43 -4.39
N TYR A 68 -13.19 -4.32 -4.25
CA TYR A 68 -12.45 -4.98 -3.17
C TYR A 68 -12.90 -4.51 -1.78
N TYR A 69 -13.24 -3.24 -1.61
CA TYR A 69 -13.78 -2.72 -0.35
C TYR A 69 -15.09 -3.42 0.05
N THR A 70 -16.01 -3.56 -0.88
CA THR A 70 -17.29 -4.26 -0.66
C THR A 70 -17.06 -5.74 -0.36
N TYR A 71 -16.13 -6.37 -1.07
CA TYR A 71 -15.72 -7.74 -0.81
C TYR A 71 -15.20 -7.91 0.62
N LEU A 72 -14.26 -7.07 1.07
CA LEU A 72 -13.72 -7.09 2.42
C LEU A 72 -14.78 -6.90 3.51
N THR A 73 -15.74 -6.02 3.27
CA THR A 73 -16.74 -5.64 4.27
C THR A 73 -17.93 -6.58 4.34
N LYS A 74 -18.33 -7.21 3.23
CA LYS A 74 -19.58 -7.99 3.13
C LYS A 74 -19.39 -9.47 2.86
N HIS A 75 -18.31 -9.86 2.17
CA HIS A 75 -18.17 -11.21 1.63
C HIS A 75 -17.03 -12.01 2.26
N GLN A 76 -16.20 -11.39 3.11
CA GLN A 76 -15.17 -12.16 3.82
C GLN A 76 -15.77 -12.97 4.98
N LYS A 77 -15.30 -14.21 5.11
CA LYS A 77 -15.65 -15.10 6.22
C LYS A 77 -15.03 -14.57 7.52
N LYS A 78 -15.85 -14.38 8.55
CA LYS A 78 -15.44 -13.80 9.85
C LYS A 78 -14.20 -14.46 10.47
N ASN A 79 -14.00 -15.74 10.26
CA ASN A 79 -12.88 -16.49 10.85
C ASN A 79 -11.52 -16.16 10.20
N TRP A 80 -11.49 -15.81 8.91
CA TRP A 80 -10.27 -15.48 8.21
C TRP A 80 -9.74 -14.10 8.65
N LEU A 81 -10.65 -13.15 8.84
CA LEU A 81 -10.36 -11.78 9.28
C LEU A 81 -9.71 -11.72 10.68
N THR A 82 -9.96 -12.71 11.52
CA THR A 82 -9.50 -12.71 12.93
C THR A 82 -8.20 -13.49 13.14
N GLN A 83 -7.70 -14.20 12.15
CA GLN A 83 -6.49 -15.02 12.28
C GLN A 83 -5.22 -14.23 12.66
N PRO A 84 -4.86 -13.12 12.03
CA PRO A 84 -3.67 -12.37 12.40
C PRO A 84 -3.82 -11.60 13.73
N PHE A 85 -5.05 -11.34 14.18
CA PHE A 85 -5.34 -10.52 15.36
C PHE A 85 -5.91 -11.34 16.54
N LYS A 86 -5.23 -12.41 16.92
CA LYS A 86 -5.67 -13.27 18.04
C LYS A 86 -5.95 -12.50 19.36
N LYS A 87 -5.35 -11.32 19.55
CA LYS A 87 -5.57 -10.46 20.73
C LYS A 87 -6.71 -9.43 20.58
N ALA A 88 -7.23 -9.20 19.37
CA ALA A 88 -8.25 -8.18 19.09
C ALA A 88 -9.63 -8.77 18.72
N LYS A 89 -9.82 -10.06 18.90
CA LYS A 89 -11.00 -10.83 18.45
C LYS A 89 -12.36 -10.21 18.83
N ASN A 90 -12.45 -9.66 20.05
CA ASN A 90 -13.71 -9.11 20.55
C ASN A 90 -13.98 -7.66 20.08
N ALA A 91 -12.95 -6.90 19.76
CA ALA A 91 -13.09 -5.51 19.30
C ALA A 91 -13.53 -5.46 17.83
N ILE A 92 -12.96 -6.32 16.98
CA ILE A 92 -13.27 -6.38 15.54
C ILE A 92 -14.69 -6.90 15.29
N ALA A 93 -15.11 -7.97 16.01
CA ALA A 93 -16.45 -8.53 15.89
C ALA A 93 -17.54 -7.53 16.29
N LYS A 94 -17.27 -6.66 17.28
CA LYS A 94 -18.21 -5.63 17.75
C LYS A 94 -18.39 -4.50 16.73
N LEU A 95 -17.34 -4.13 16.02
CA LEU A 95 -17.37 -3.06 15.00
C LEU A 95 -18.14 -3.46 13.74
N PHE A 96 -17.99 -4.70 13.30
CA PHE A 96 -18.76 -5.19 12.14
C PHE A 96 -20.24 -5.45 12.47
N LYS A 97 -20.62 -5.52 13.75
CA LYS A 97 -21.99 -5.77 14.18
C LYS A 97 -22.79 -4.51 14.43
N SER A 98 -22.15 -3.36 14.67
CA SER A 98 -22.84 -2.12 15.04
C SER A 98 -23.13 -1.16 13.89
N GLU A 99 -22.63 -1.40 12.67
CA GLU A 99 -22.83 -0.52 11.51
C GLU A 99 -23.38 -1.25 10.28
N GLU A 100 -24.47 -1.98 10.45
CA GLU A 100 -25.20 -2.59 9.33
C GLU A 100 -25.87 -1.54 8.41
N ASN A 101 -25.80 -0.24 8.74
CA ASN A 101 -26.55 0.83 8.08
C ASN A 101 -25.71 1.92 7.39
N THR A 102 -24.38 1.81 7.34
CA THR A 102 -23.60 2.71 6.47
C THR A 102 -23.08 1.93 5.27
N ALA A 103 -24.00 1.51 4.42
CA ALA A 103 -23.67 1.21 3.04
C ALA A 103 -22.92 2.42 2.47
N ARG A 104 -21.75 2.20 1.90
CA ARG A 104 -21.00 3.19 1.12
C ARG A 104 -21.97 3.84 0.16
N GLY A 105 -22.51 5.02 0.54
CA GLY A 105 -23.36 5.81 -0.34
C GLY A 105 -22.57 6.10 -1.59
N ASN A 106 -23.09 5.61 -2.70
CA ASN A 106 -22.72 5.85 -4.09
C ASN A 106 -21.52 6.83 -4.29
N GLY A 107 -20.31 6.32 -4.56
CA GLY A 107 -19.23 7.12 -5.17
C GLY A 107 -18.30 7.91 -4.25
N LYS A 108 -18.43 7.87 -2.93
CA LYS A 108 -17.51 8.60 -2.04
C LYS A 108 -16.14 7.89 -1.98
N LYS A 109 -15.13 8.48 -2.61
CA LYS A 109 -13.74 8.02 -2.47
C LYS A 109 -13.31 8.08 -1.01
N ILE A 110 -12.64 7.04 -0.54
CA ILE A 110 -12.05 7.01 0.81
C ILE A 110 -10.83 7.93 0.78
N ASP A 111 -10.77 8.86 1.71
CA ASP A 111 -9.62 9.75 1.87
C ASP A 111 -8.55 9.03 2.72
N ALA A 112 -7.39 8.75 2.13
CA ALA A 112 -6.29 8.06 2.79
C ALA A 112 -5.73 8.81 4.01
N PHE A 113 -5.97 10.14 4.09
CA PHE A 113 -5.54 10.99 5.21
C PHE A 113 -6.61 11.14 6.30
N ARG A 114 -7.87 10.76 5.99
CA ARG A 114 -9.02 10.87 6.90
C ARG A 114 -9.80 9.56 6.96
N LEU A 115 -9.14 8.52 7.39
CA LEU A 115 -9.76 7.21 7.54
C LEU A 115 -10.70 7.18 8.74
N SER A 116 -11.88 6.60 8.58
CA SER A 116 -12.71 6.20 9.71
C SER A 116 -12.01 5.08 10.50
N GLU A 117 -12.41 4.85 11.75
CA GLU A 117 -11.85 3.74 12.54
C GLU A 117 -12.01 2.38 11.84
N ARG A 118 -13.13 2.19 11.15
CA ARG A 118 -13.41 1.00 10.36
C ARG A 118 -12.46 0.88 9.16
N ASP A 119 -12.32 1.96 8.38
CA ASP A 119 -11.45 1.96 7.20
C ASP A 119 -9.99 1.79 7.59
N TYR A 120 -9.56 2.40 8.70
CA TYR A 120 -8.22 2.20 9.23
C TYR A 120 -7.94 0.73 9.55
N LYS A 121 -8.88 0.04 10.21
CA LYS A 121 -8.74 -1.40 10.50
C LYS A 121 -8.69 -2.26 9.23
N LEU A 122 -9.46 -1.89 8.20
CA LEU A 122 -9.39 -2.55 6.89
C LEU A 122 -8.03 -2.33 6.22
N VAL A 123 -7.52 -1.11 6.26
CA VAL A 123 -6.19 -0.78 5.72
C VAL A 123 -5.11 -1.61 6.42
N GLU A 124 -5.09 -1.65 7.75
CA GLU A 124 -4.11 -2.43 8.51
C GLU A 124 -4.21 -3.94 8.23
N MET A 125 -5.42 -4.45 8.06
CA MET A 125 -5.64 -5.84 7.67
C MET A 125 -5.07 -6.13 6.28
N VAL A 126 -5.34 -5.28 5.30
CA VAL A 126 -4.84 -5.46 3.92
C VAL A 126 -3.30 -5.37 3.90
N LYS A 127 -2.69 -4.47 4.67
CA LYS A 127 -1.23 -4.40 4.82
C LYS A 127 -0.62 -5.71 5.31
N THR A 128 -1.27 -6.41 6.22
CA THR A 128 -0.77 -7.72 6.70
C THR A 128 -0.91 -8.84 5.68
N ASN A 129 -1.79 -8.69 4.70
CA ASN A 129 -2.05 -9.67 3.67
C ASN A 129 -1.24 -9.44 2.38
N ILE A 130 -0.57 -8.31 2.27
CA ILE A 130 0.28 -7.96 1.14
C ILE A 130 1.70 -7.76 1.67
N THR A 131 2.62 -8.60 1.22
CA THR A 131 4.04 -8.48 1.56
C THR A 131 4.87 -8.22 0.31
N CYS A 132 5.93 -7.46 0.48
CA CYS A 132 6.88 -7.14 -0.58
C CYS A 132 8.29 -7.39 -0.05
N ASP A 133 9.00 -8.27 -0.72
CA ASP A 133 10.40 -8.58 -0.44
C ASP A 133 11.27 -8.15 -1.62
N VAL A 134 12.39 -7.53 -1.32
CA VAL A 134 13.37 -7.10 -2.33
C VAL A 134 14.71 -7.80 -2.08
N ASP A 135 15.13 -8.59 -3.05
CA ASP A 135 16.47 -9.19 -3.00
C ASP A 135 17.53 -8.14 -3.33
N LYS A 136 18.33 -7.77 -2.34
CA LYS A 136 19.37 -6.74 -2.45
C LYS A 136 20.51 -7.09 -3.42
N LYS A 137 20.63 -8.36 -3.85
CA LYS A 137 21.68 -8.80 -4.77
C LYS A 137 21.24 -8.78 -6.22
N THR A 138 19.96 -9.06 -6.45
CA THR A 138 19.40 -9.22 -7.80
C THR A 138 18.40 -8.13 -8.16
N ASP A 139 18.05 -7.25 -7.21
CA ASP A 139 16.99 -6.23 -7.33
C ASP A 139 15.62 -6.83 -7.73
N VAL A 140 15.45 -8.13 -7.53
CA VAL A 140 14.18 -8.81 -7.78
C VAL A 140 13.20 -8.47 -6.68
N VAL A 141 12.04 -7.97 -7.08
CA VAL A 141 10.92 -7.64 -6.19
C VAL A 141 9.91 -8.77 -6.21
N THR A 142 9.63 -9.34 -5.04
CA THR A 142 8.62 -10.39 -4.86
C THR A 142 7.44 -9.83 -4.08
N ILE A 143 6.25 -9.81 -4.71
CA ILE A 143 4.99 -9.39 -4.09
C ILE A 143 4.18 -10.64 -3.78
N THR A 144 3.80 -10.82 -2.52
CA THR A 144 2.95 -11.91 -2.07
C THR A 144 1.63 -11.36 -1.56
N VAL A 145 0.52 -11.88 -2.07
CA VAL A 145 -0.83 -11.49 -1.67
C VAL A 145 -1.56 -12.72 -1.13
N GLN A 146 -2.18 -12.56 0.03
CA GLN A 146 -2.99 -13.59 0.67
C GLN A 146 -4.45 -13.17 0.75
N ASP A 147 -5.35 -14.04 0.37
CA ASP A 147 -6.79 -13.86 0.53
C ASP A 147 -7.46 -15.22 0.82
N GLN A 148 -8.71 -15.19 1.30
CA GLN A 148 -9.51 -16.40 1.52
C GLN A 148 -9.94 -17.08 0.20
N ASP A 149 -9.99 -16.32 -0.91
CA ASP A 149 -10.35 -16.80 -2.24
C ASP A 149 -9.13 -16.71 -3.17
N ARG A 150 -8.83 -17.81 -3.85
CA ARG A 150 -7.65 -17.92 -4.70
C ARG A 150 -7.69 -17.00 -5.92
N LEU A 151 -8.88 -16.79 -6.50
CA LEU A 151 -9.02 -15.91 -7.65
C LEU A 151 -8.90 -14.44 -7.24
N VAL A 152 -9.47 -14.08 -6.08
CA VAL A 152 -9.32 -12.73 -5.51
C VAL A 152 -7.85 -12.45 -5.21
N SER A 153 -7.11 -13.39 -4.60
CA SER A 153 -5.67 -13.18 -4.32
C SER A 153 -4.86 -13.01 -5.61
N ALA A 154 -5.18 -13.76 -6.69
CA ALA A 154 -4.51 -13.63 -7.99
C ALA A 154 -4.80 -12.26 -8.63
N ILE A 155 -6.07 -11.84 -8.67
CA ILE A 155 -6.47 -10.52 -9.20
C ILE A 155 -5.78 -9.39 -8.44
N LEU A 156 -5.72 -9.50 -7.10
CA LEU A 156 -5.05 -8.50 -6.28
C LEU A 156 -3.55 -8.47 -6.53
N ALA A 157 -2.87 -9.62 -6.67
CA ALA A 157 -1.43 -9.66 -6.94
C ALA A 157 -1.09 -8.95 -8.25
N ASP A 158 -1.83 -9.20 -9.32
CA ASP A 158 -1.67 -8.49 -10.59
C ASP A 158 -1.98 -6.99 -10.45
N SER A 159 -3.05 -6.65 -9.74
CA SER A 159 -3.46 -5.26 -9.55
C SER A 159 -2.46 -4.48 -8.68
N VAL A 160 -1.91 -5.10 -7.64
CA VAL A 160 -0.86 -4.50 -6.80
C VAL A 160 0.38 -4.21 -7.63
N LYS A 161 0.82 -5.18 -8.47
CA LYS A 161 1.94 -4.99 -9.40
C LYS A 161 1.70 -3.81 -10.34
N GLN A 162 0.53 -3.75 -10.97
CA GLN A 162 0.18 -2.69 -11.91
C GLN A 162 0.09 -1.33 -11.21
N ARG A 163 -0.58 -1.25 -10.06
CA ARG A 163 -0.65 -0.01 -9.26
C ARG A 163 0.71 0.46 -8.80
N LEU A 164 1.60 -0.46 -8.40
CA LEU A 164 2.97 -0.11 -8.02
C LEU A 164 3.72 0.51 -9.21
N GLN A 165 3.58 -0.04 -10.40
CA GLN A 165 4.17 0.53 -11.62
C GLN A 165 3.62 1.94 -11.89
N ASP A 166 2.30 2.14 -11.77
CA ASP A 166 1.67 3.46 -11.97
C ASP A 166 2.20 4.49 -10.95
N PHE A 167 2.37 4.09 -9.68
CA PHE A 167 2.92 4.96 -8.62
C PHE A 167 4.39 5.33 -8.81
N ILE A 168 5.16 4.52 -9.54
CA ILE A 168 6.58 4.78 -9.80
C ILE A 168 6.75 5.75 -10.97
N ILE A 169 5.78 5.82 -11.89
CA ILE A 169 5.84 6.60 -13.13
C ILE A 169 5.23 8.00 -12.93
N GLU A 170 4.41 8.23 -11.88
CA GLU A 170 3.88 9.57 -11.53
C GLU A 170 4.96 10.48 -10.93
#